data_1017207d2500986906be0fcff9f02b8e
#
_entry.id   1017207d2500986906be0fcff9f02b8e
#
_cell.length_a   1.000
_cell.length_b   1.000
_cell.length_c   1.000
_cell.angle_alpha   90.00
_cell.angle_beta   90.00
_cell.angle_gamma   90.00
#
_symmetry.space_group_name_H-M   'P 1'
#
loop_
_entity.id
_entity.type
_entity.pdbx_description
1 polymer ?
#
loop_
_entity_poly.entity_id
_entity_poly.type
_entity_poly.pdbx_seq_one_letter_code
_entity_poly.pdbx_strand_id
1 'polypeptide(L)'
;SGLSDAVFMSSRDGVHWDRPFMEAWVRPGMDQRNWSHRSCTPAPGLVQTADEWSMYLSENYGWSTNRLRRVVMRPHGFASVRAGYRGGELLTRPLLLEGAALRLNYATSAAGSLRVELQDESGQPLPKYALEEMDPIYGDQLDAPVAWKTGGDLSGLKGRAVRLRVVLQDADLFAVRAA
;
A
#
# COMPACT_ATOMS: atom_id res chain seq x y z
N SER A 1 27.91 21.59 -5.33
CA SER A 1 27.16 20.37 -5.65
C SER A 1 26.20 20.02 -4.52
N GLY A 2 24.99 19.69 -4.85
CA GLY A 2 23.95 19.33 -3.88
C GLY A 2 23.86 17.82 -3.64
N LEU A 3 23.11 17.46 -2.62
CA LEU A 3 22.67 16.09 -2.37
C LEU A 3 21.42 15.79 -3.20
N SER A 4 21.35 14.60 -3.80
CA SER A 4 20.13 14.10 -4.45
C SER A 4 19.54 12.98 -3.62
N ASP A 5 18.23 12.98 -3.52
CA ASP A 5 17.42 11.88 -3.02
C ASP A 5 16.19 11.71 -3.91
N ALA A 6 15.45 10.60 -3.73
CA ALA A 6 14.22 10.39 -4.45
C ALA A 6 13.03 10.56 -3.52
N VAL A 7 11.99 11.26 -4.01
CA VAL A 7 10.73 11.44 -3.30
C VAL A 7 9.60 10.72 -4.02
N PHE A 8 8.58 10.33 -3.27
CA PHE A 8 7.38 9.73 -3.82
C PHE A 8 6.33 10.80 -4.12
N MET A 9 5.78 10.74 -5.32
CA MET A 9 4.62 11.53 -5.74
C MET A 9 3.63 10.62 -6.45
N SER A 10 2.36 10.93 -6.37
CA SER A 10 1.29 10.20 -7.06
C SER A 10 0.37 11.14 -7.82
N SER A 11 -0.24 10.61 -8.88
CA SER A 11 -1.23 11.33 -9.68
C SER A 11 -2.34 10.37 -10.11
N ARG A 12 -3.56 10.88 -10.24
CA ARG A 12 -4.69 10.14 -10.78
C ARG A 12 -4.94 10.42 -12.27
N ASP A 13 -4.44 11.54 -12.77
CA ASP A 13 -4.68 12.02 -14.13
C ASP A 13 -3.40 12.28 -14.93
N GLY A 14 -2.22 12.10 -14.30
CA GLY A 14 -0.92 12.37 -14.90
C GLY A 14 -0.57 13.85 -15.04
N VAL A 15 -1.47 14.76 -14.63
CA VAL A 15 -1.31 16.21 -14.72
C VAL A 15 -1.17 16.85 -13.34
N HIS A 16 -2.06 16.47 -12.43
CA HIS A 16 -2.03 16.94 -11.04
C HIS A 16 -1.32 15.91 -10.17
N TRP A 17 -0.28 16.37 -9.48
CA TRP A 17 0.59 15.51 -8.68
C TRP A 17 0.48 15.85 -7.21
N ASP A 18 0.23 14.84 -6.39
CA ASP A 18 0.23 14.94 -4.94
C ASP A 18 1.57 14.47 -4.38
N ARG A 19 2.11 15.25 -3.46
CA ARG A 19 3.32 14.94 -2.70
C ARG A 19 3.02 14.95 -1.20
N PRO A 20 2.27 13.96 -0.69
CA PRO A 20 1.88 13.92 0.72
C PRO A 20 3.07 13.62 1.65
N PHE A 21 4.09 12.92 1.13
CA PHE A 21 5.29 12.56 1.90
C PHE A 21 6.42 13.55 1.56
N MET A 22 6.83 14.34 2.54
CA MET A 22 7.93 15.29 2.39
C MET A 22 9.30 14.63 2.60
N GLU A 23 9.33 13.44 3.15
CA GLU A 23 10.55 12.67 3.36
C GLU A 23 11.06 12.02 2.07
N ALA A 24 12.37 11.82 1.99
CA ALA A 24 12.98 11.05 0.92
C ALA A 24 12.53 9.58 0.98
N TRP A 25 12.02 9.07 -0.14
CA TRP A 25 11.69 7.66 -0.30
C TRP A 25 12.93 6.79 -0.49
N VAL A 26 13.95 7.29 -1.23
CA VAL A 26 15.30 6.70 -1.30
C VAL A 26 16.30 7.71 -0.81
N ARG A 27 17.06 7.32 0.20
CA ARG A 27 18.09 8.13 0.85
C ARG A 27 19.49 7.61 0.53
N PRO A 28 20.53 8.46 0.62
CA PRO A 28 21.94 8.06 0.37
C PRO A 28 22.44 6.94 1.27
N GLY A 29 21.86 6.76 2.46
CA GLY A 29 22.31 5.78 3.43
C GLY A 29 23.65 6.15 4.07
N MET A 30 24.41 5.13 4.52
CA MET A 30 25.66 5.31 5.26
C MET A 30 26.91 5.44 4.36
N ASP A 31 26.82 5.10 3.08
CA ASP A 31 27.95 5.23 2.15
C ASP A 31 28.12 6.71 1.75
N GLN A 32 29.19 7.34 2.24
CA GLN A 32 29.48 8.75 1.95
C GLN A 32 29.60 9.08 0.46
N ARG A 33 29.94 8.12 -0.40
CA ARG A 33 30.01 8.29 -1.84
C ARG A 33 28.66 8.53 -2.49
N ASN A 34 27.57 8.17 -1.81
CA ASN A 34 26.21 8.50 -2.22
C ASN A 34 25.78 9.92 -1.83
N TRP A 35 26.55 10.61 -0.99
CA TRP A 35 26.28 11.98 -0.55
C TRP A 35 26.77 13.00 -1.60
N SER A 36 26.33 12.78 -2.84
CA SER A 36 26.63 13.63 -3.98
C SER A 36 25.40 13.79 -4.87
N HIS A 37 25.40 14.80 -5.73
CA HIS A 37 24.36 14.96 -6.73
C HIS A 37 24.32 13.76 -7.68
N ARG A 38 23.14 13.43 -8.21
CA ARG A 38 22.87 12.30 -9.12
C ARG A 38 23.04 10.89 -8.54
N SER A 39 23.51 10.74 -7.30
CA SER A 39 23.37 9.49 -6.58
C SER A 39 21.92 9.30 -6.13
N CYS A 40 21.50 8.06 -5.87
CA CYS A 40 20.15 7.70 -5.47
C CYS A 40 19.04 8.08 -6.47
N THR A 41 19.41 8.33 -7.73
CA THR A 41 18.45 8.65 -8.78
C THR A 41 17.87 7.35 -9.34
N PRO A 42 16.53 7.17 -9.27
CA PRO A 42 15.89 6.02 -9.89
C PRO A 42 15.98 6.10 -11.42
N ALA A 43 16.29 4.96 -12.03
CA ALA A 43 16.16 4.82 -13.48
C ALA A 43 14.65 4.79 -13.84
N PRO A 44 14.27 5.28 -15.03
CA PRO A 44 12.90 5.16 -15.50
C PRO A 44 12.47 3.70 -15.60
N GLY A 45 11.25 3.42 -15.18
CA GLY A 45 10.63 2.11 -15.27
C GLY A 45 10.60 1.33 -13.97
N LEU A 46 9.63 0.46 -13.91
CA LEU A 46 9.36 -0.44 -12.80
C LEU A 46 9.18 -1.84 -13.37
N VAL A 47 10.03 -2.78 -12.96
CA VAL A 47 9.92 -4.19 -13.33
C VAL A 47 8.98 -4.86 -12.34
N GLN A 48 7.83 -5.29 -12.83
CA GLN A 48 6.77 -5.89 -12.03
C GLN A 48 6.77 -7.40 -12.21
N THR A 49 6.77 -8.11 -11.09
CA THR A 49 6.49 -9.56 -11.02
C THR A 49 5.32 -9.78 -10.06
N ALA A 50 4.89 -11.03 -9.91
CA ALA A 50 3.78 -11.37 -9.02
C ALA A 50 4.10 -11.03 -7.55
N ASP A 51 5.33 -11.23 -7.12
CA ASP A 51 5.72 -11.21 -5.72
C ASP A 51 6.52 -9.97 -5.33
N GLU A 52 7.16 -9.29 -6.28
CA GLU A 52 7.97 -8.11 -6.04
C GLU A 52 7.97 -7.13 -7.20
N TRP A 53 8.16 -5.87 -6.89
CA TRP A 53 8.46 -4.83 -7.87
C TRP A 53 9.89 -4.34 -7.69
N SER A 54 10.60 -4.17 -8.80
CA SER A 54 12.00 -3.77 -8.81
C SER A 54 12.22 -2.50 -9.59
N MET A 55 13.17 -1.69 -9.14
CA MET A 55 13.75 -0.57 -9.89
C MET A 55 15.25 -0.54 -9.69
N TYR A 56 15.92 0.25 -10.50
CA TYR A 56 17.35 0.42 -10.44
C TYR A 56 17.69 1.85 -10.03
N LEU A 57 18.66 1.99 -9.12
CA LEU A 57 19.16 3.26 -8.65
C LEU A 57 20.62 3.43 -9.04
N SER A 58 21.03 4.66 -9.38
CA SER A 58 22.45 4.97 -9.47
C SER A 58 23.03 5.14 -8.08
N GLU A 59 24.16 4.51 -7.81
CA GLU A 59 24.96 4.70 -6.60
C GLU A 59 26.36 5.18 -6.93
N ASN A 60 26.95 5.93 -6.02
CA ASN A 60 28.34 6.41 -6.10
C ASN A 60 28.62 7.19 -7.40
N TYR A 61 27.68 8.02 -7.83
CA TYR A 61 27.85 8.80 -9.05
C TYR A 61 29.08 9.70 -8.97
N GLY A 62 29.92 9.67 -10.02
CA GLY A 62 31.17 10.40 -10.10
C GLY A 62 32.36 9.72 -9.43
N TRP A 63 32.18 8.54 -8.84
CA TRP A 63 33.26 7.72 -8.27
C TRP A 63 33.59 6.54 -9.17
N SER A 64 34.79 6.00 -9.09
CA SER A 64 35.20 4.78 -9.79
C SER A 64 34.36 3.55 -9.40
N THR A 65 33.64 3.64 -8.30
CA THR A 65 32.71 2.63 -7.78
C THR A 65 31.25 2.87 -8.20
N ASN A 66 31.01 3.75 -9.17
CA ASN A 66 29.67 3.99 -9.72
C ASN A 66 29.04 2.66 -10.19
N ARG A 67 27.77 2.47 -9.81
CA ARG A 67 27.03 1.24 -10.13
C ARG A 67 25.54 1.49 -10.19
N LEU A 68 24.83 0.58 -10.85
CA LEU A 68 23.39 0.44 -10.72
C LEU A 68 23.08 -0.60 -9.63
N ARG A 69 22.24 -0.22 -8.69
CA ARG A 69 21.73 -1.11 -7.65
C ARG A 69 20.28 -1.42 -7.90
N ARG A 70 19.94 -2.71 -7.94
CA ARG A 70 18.56 -3.16 -7.92
C ARG A 70 18.02 -3.01 -6.51
N VAL A 71 16.87 -2.36 -6.39
CA VAL A 71 16.07 -2.28 -5.16
C VAL A 71 14.73 -2.93 -5.42
N VAL A 72 14.21 -3.59 -4.41
CA VAL A 72 12.95 -4.32 -4.49
C VAL A 72 11.98 -3.83 -3.42
N MET A 73 10.70 -3.92 -3.74
CA MET A 73 9.62 -3.68 -2.80
C MET A 73 8.48 -4.65 -3.07
N ARG A 74 7.60 -4.80 -2.13
CA ARG A 74 6.35 -5.53 -2.34
C ARG A 74 5.50 -4.85 -3.42
N PRO A 75 4.67 -5.56 -4.18
CA PRO A 75 3.70 -4.95 -5.10
C PRO A 75 2.87 -3.89 -4.37
N HIS A 76 2.67 -2.73 -5.01
CA HIS A 76 1.99 -1.56 -4.43
C HIS A 76 2.60 -0.99 -3.13
N GLY A 77 3.87 -1.31 -2.84
CA GLY A 77 4.54 -0.99 -1.57
C GLY A 77 5.09 0.43 -1.43
N PHE A 78 4.72 1.37 -2.30
CA PHE A 78 5.21 2.75 -2.22
C PHE A 78 4.76 3.48 -0.95
N ALA A 79 3.54 3.19 -0.50
CA ALA A 79 2.94 3.78 0.67
C ALA A 79 1.94 2.81 1.30
N SER A 80 1.63 3.00 2.57
CA SER A 80 0.60 2.26 3.29
C SER A 80 -0.28 3.17 4.13
N VAL A 81 -1.46 2.69 4.46
CA VAL A 81 -2.23 3.20 5.60
C VAL A 81 -1.80 2.38 6.80
N ARG A 82 -1.21 3.05 7.79
CA ARG A 82 -0.63 2.40 8.96
C ARG A 82 -1.33 2.78 10.24
N ALA A 83 -1.60 1.80 11.08
CA ALA A 83 -1.94 1.99 12.48
C ALA A 83 -0.89 1.33 13.38
N GLY A 84 -0.51 1.99 14.47
CA GLY A 84 0.34 1.39 15.49
C GLY A 84 -0.45 0.54 16.47
N TYR A 85 0.17 0.19 17.59
CA TYR A 85 -0.41 -0.68 18.63
C TYR A 85 -1.75 -0.17 19.20
N ARG A 86 -1.95 1.14 19.23
CA ARG A 86 -3.22 1.73 19.69
C ARG A 86 -4.39 1.52 18.73
N GLY A 87 -4.10 1.01 17.53
CA GLY A 87 -5.08 0.84 16.48
C GLY A 87 -5.44 2.13 15.76
N GLY A 88 -6.23 1.97 14.72
CA GLY A 88 -6.77 3.04 13.89
C GLY A 88 -7.74 2.47 12.87
N GLU A 89 -8.38 3.35 12.12
CA GLU A 89 -9.29 2.92 11.06
C GLU A 89 -9.12 3.76 9.78
N LEU A 90 -9.38 3.12 8.67
CA LEU A 90 -9.56 3.73 7.37
C LEU A 90 -11.03 3.61 6.98
N LEU A 91 -11.66 4.73 6.67
CA LEU A 91 -13.00 4.77 6.08
C LEU A 91 -12.92 5.43 4.70
N THR A 92 -13.36 4.72 3.68
CA THR A 92 -13.39 5.28 2.32
C THR A 92 -14.60 6.20 2.12
N ARG A 93 -14.53 7.04 1.08
CA ARG A 93 -15.74 7.58 0.46
C ARG A 93 -16.55 6.44 -0.17
N PRO A 94 -17.84 6.64 -0.47
CA PRO A 94 -18.59 5.66 -1.26
C PRO A 94 -17.84 5.35 -2.57
N LEU A 95 -17.73 4.07 -2.88
CA LEU A 95 -17.13 3.56 -4.11
C LEU A 95 -18.04 2.50 -4.72
N LEU A 96 -18.06 2.42 -6.05
CA LEU A 96 -18.78 1.37 -6.76
C LEU A 96 -18.00 0.06 -6.64
N LEU A 97 -18.66 -0.98 -6.13
CA LEU A 97 -18.07 -2.29 -6.05
C LEU A 97 -18.28 -3.03 -7.39
N GLU A 98 -17.21 -3.25 -8.14
CA GLU A 98 -17.31 -3.90 -9.45
C GLU A 98 -16.94 -5.39 -9.42
N GLY A 99 -16.20 -5.84 -8.40
CA GLY A 99 -15.79 -7.23 -8.22
C GLY A 99 -16.78 -8.06 -7.38
N ALA A 100 -16.56 -9.37 -7.40
CA ALA A 100 -17.31 -10.32 -6.58
C ALA A 100 -16.56 -10.76 -5.32
N ALA A 101 -15.33 -10.32 -5.13
CA ALA A 101 -14.50 -10.60 -3.96
C ALA A 101 -13.62 -9.39 -3.63
N LEU A 102 -13.24 -9.28 -2.37
CA LEU A 102 -12.28 -8.28 -1.90
C LEU A 102 -10.97 -8.97 -1.54
N ARG A 103 -9.86 -8.36 -1.92
CA ARG A 103 -8.52 -8.86 -1.65
C ARG A 103 -7.64 -7.75 -1.10
N LEU A 104 -6.77 -8.09 -0.15
CA LEU A 104 -5.91 -7.14 0.56
C LEU A 104 -4.44 -7.48 0.38
N ASN A 105 -3.66 -6.42 0.25
CA ASN A 105 -2.21 -6.44 0.39
C ASN A 105 -1.87 -5.75 1.72
N TYR A 106 -1.41 -6.51 2.71
CA TYR A 106 -1.18 -6.01 4.06
C TYR A 106 -0.02 -6.72 4.77
N ALA A 107 0.47 -6.09 5.82
CA ALA A 107 1.39 -6.69 6.78
C ALA A 107 1.00 -6.30 8.20
N THR A 108 1.13 -7.23 9.14
CA THR A 108 0.92 -6.97 10.58
C THR A 108 2.14 -7.38 11.37
N SER A 109 2.28 -6.85 12.58
CA SER A 109 3.14 -7.49 13.58
C SER A 109 2.52 -8.81 14.05
N ALA A 110 3.25 -9.55 14.88
CA ALA A 110 2.76 -10.80 15.50
C ALA A 110 1.52 -10.57 16.40
N ALA A 111 1.37 -9.36 16.97
CA ALA A 111 0.22 -8.97 17.79
C ALA A 111 -0.78 -8.09 17.01
N GLY A 112 -0.51 -7.83 15.74
CA GLY A 112 -1.33 -6.97 14.89
C GLY A 112 -2.47 -7.71 14.23
N SER A 113 -3.43 -6.94 13.72
CA SER A 113 -4.56 -7.50 12.99
C SER A 113 -5.25 -6.47 12.11
N LEU A 114 -6.03 -6.98 11.14
CA LEU A 114 -6.98 -6.19 10.36
C LEU A 114 -8.36 -6.85 10.40
N ARG A 115 -9.40 -6.02 10.37
CA ARG A 115 -10.77 -6.42 10.06
C ARG A 115 -11.39 -5.45 9.08
N VAL A 116 -12.31 -5.96 8.27
CA VAL A 116 -12.98 -5.19 7.21
C VAL A 116 -14.47 -5.23 7.42
N GLU A 117 -15.11 -4.09 7.23
CA GLU A 117 -16.55 -3.91 7.24
C GLU A 117 -16.97 -3.22 5.96
N LEU A 118 -18.08 -3.64 5.38
CA LEU A 118 -18.77 -2.92 4.32
C LEU A 118 -19.95 -2.16 4.89
N GLN A 119 -20.06 -0.90 4.52
CA GLN A 119 -21.16 -0.02 4.91
C GLN A 119 -21.91 0.45 3.67
N ASP A 120 -23.14 0.84 3.84
CA ASP A 120 -23.89 1.59 2.82
C ASP A 120 -23.37 3.04 2.69
N GLU A 121 -23.95 3.80 1.77
CA GLU A 121 -23.56 5.20 1.54
C GLU A 121 -23.77 6.10 2.76
N SER A 122 -24.72 5.76 3.63
CA SER A 122 -25.02 6.50 4.86
C SER A 122 -24.07 6.16 6.02
N GLY A 123 -23.21 5.14 5.84
CA GLY A 123 -22.27 4.66 6.84
C GLY A 123 -22.85 3.59 7.78
N GLN A 124 -23.98 3.00 7.43
CA GLN A 124 -24.54 1.90 8.20
C GLN A 124 -23.90 0.57 7.78
N PRO A 125 -23.43 -0.25 8.73
CA PRO A 125 -22.89 -1.57 8.41
C PRO A 125 -23.90 -2.45 7.67
N LEU A 126 -23.44 -3.12 6.63
CA LEU A 126 -24.21 -4.15 5.96
C LEU A 126 -24.15 -5.43 6.81
N PRO A 127 -25.29 -5.99 7.29
CA PRO A 127 -25.29 -6.99 8.36
C PRO A 127 -24.39 -8.20 8.12
N LYS A 128 -24.30 -8.70 6.87
CA LYS A 128 -23.46 -9.84 6.51
C LYS A 128 -21.96 -9.52 6.48
N TYR A 129 -21.61 -8.24 6.45
CA TYR A 129 -20.27 -7.74 6.22
C TYR A 129 -19.83 -6.77 7.32
N ALA A 130 -20.47 -6.85 8.48
CA ALA A 130 -20.12 -6.07 9.67
C ALA A 130 -18.81 -6.58 10.31
N LEU A 131 -18.17 -5.75 11.14
CA LEU A 131 -16.92 -6.12 11.82
C LEU A 131 -17.03 -7.37 12.68
N GLU A 132 -18.19 -7.58 13.31
CA GLU A 132 -18.47 -8.72 14.18
C GLU A 132 -18.57 -10.04 13.40
N GLU A 133 -18.80 -9.93 12.11
CA GLU A 133 -18.89 -11.07 11.20
C GLU A 133 -17.55 -11.46 10.59
N MET A 134 -16.48 -10.73 10.88
CA MET A 134 -15.14 -11.03 10.37
C MET A 134 -14.18 -11.36 11.51
N ASP A 135 -13.56 -12.52 11.45
CA ASP A 135 -12.42 -12.84 12.32
C ASP A 135 -11.22 -11.96 11.94
N PRO A 136 -10.44 -11.48 12.94
CA PRO A 136 -9.23 -10.73 12.66
C PRO A 136 -8.26 -11.52 11.79
N ILE A 137 -7.74 -10.89 10.73
CA ILE A 137 -6.67 -11.45 9.90
C ILE A 137 -5.32 -10.84 10.29
N TYR A 138 -4.25 -11.63 10.14
CA TYR A 138 -2.90 -11.24 10.50
C TYR A 138 -1.88 -11.88 9.54
N GLY A 139 -0.63 -11.43 9.63
CA GLY A 139 0.47 -11.93 8.82
C GLY A 139 0.94 -10.92 7.77
N ASP A 140 1.65 -11.40 6.77
CA ASP A 140 2.18 -10.63 5.64
C ASP A 140 1.70 -11.28 4.34
N GLN A 141 0.76 -10.64 3.65
CA GLN A 141 0.09 -11.18 2.48
C GLN A 141 0.03 -10.14 1.36
N LEU A 142 0.27 -10.57 0.14
CA LEU A 142 0.22 -9.70 -1.05
C LEU A 142 -1.16 -9.61 -1.69
N ASP A 143 -1.98 -10.67 -1.53
CA ASP A 143 -3.30 -10.78 -2.20
C ASP A 143 -4.23 -11.72 -1.41
N ALA A 144 -4.42 -11.42 -0.12
CA ALA A 144 -5.28 -12.24 0.76
C ALA A 144 -6.77 -12.01 0.47
N PRO A 145 -7.57 -13.06 0.36
CA PRO A 145 -9.01 -12.92 0.27
C PRO A 145 -9.58 -12.40 1.60
N VAL A 146 -10.58 -11.53 1.51
CA VAL A 146 -11.40 -11.12 2.65
C VAL A 146 -12.62 -12.02 2.71
N ALA A 147 -12.89 -12.56 3.89
CA ALA A 147 -14.09 -13.37 4.14
C ALA A 147 -14.69 -13.02 5.50
N TRP A 148 -16.01 -13.01 5.54
CA TRP A 148 -16.81 -12.93 6.75
C TRP A 148 -17.34 -14.33 7.10
N LYS A 149 -17.95 -14.50 8.24
CA LYS A 149 -18.52 -15.81 8.65
C LYS A 149 -19.48 -16.41 7.62
N THR A 150 -20.13 -15.55 6.84
CA THR A 150 -21.03 -15.96 5.74
C THR A 150 -20.32 -16.20 4.42
N GLY A 151 -18.99 -16.08 4.37
CA GLY A 151 -18.16 -16.20 3.17
C GLY A 151 -17.67 -14.86 2.62
N GLY A 152 -16.94 -14.91 1.50
CA GLY A 152 -16.32 -13.74 0.85
C GLY A 152 -17.01 -13.29 -0.44
N ASP A 153 -18.18 -13.86 -0.77
CA ASP A 153 -18.90 -13.53 -2.00
C ASP A 153 -19.61 -12.17 -1.88
N LEU A 154 -19.24 -11.25 -2.76
CA LEU A 154 -19.77 -9.90 -2.87
C LEU A 154 -20.62 -9.71 -4.15
N SER A 155 -20.92 -10.76 -4.90
CA SER A 155 -21.65 -10.66 -6.17
C SER A 155 -22.98 -9.94 -6.04
N GLY A 156 -23.67 -10.11 -4.91
CA GLY A 156 -24.91 -9.40 -4.59
C GLY A 156 -24.77 -7.89 -4.34
N LEU A 157 -23.55 -7.39 -4.23
CA LEU A 157 -23.24 -5.97 -4.05
C LEU A 157 -22.67 -5.32 -5.32
N LYS A 158 -22.45 -6.09 -6.38
CA LYS A 158 -21.89 -5.58 -7.63
C LYS A 158 -22.73 -4.41 -8.19
N GLY A 159 -22.04 -3.34 -8.54
CA GLY A 159 -22.66 -2.10 -9.03
C GLY A 159 -23.29 -1.23 -7.94
N ARG A 160 -23.23 -1.63 -6.67
CA ARG A 160 -23.70 -0.80 -5.55
C ARG A 160 -22.59 0.10 -5.03
N ALA A 161 -22.98 1.29 -4.61
CA ALA A 161 -22.09 2.16 -3.86
C ALA A 161 -21.98 1.68 -2.41
N VAL A 162 -20.77 1.39 -1.96
CA VAL A 162 -20.46 0.95 -0.60
C VAL A 162 -19.30 1.75 -0.04
N ARG A 163 -19.21 1.82 1.26
CA ARG A 163 -17.99 2.29 1.96
C ARG A 163 -17.24 1.09 2.49
N LEU A 164 -15.93 1.16 2.40
CA LEU A 164 -15.02 0.20 3.01
C LEU A 164 -14.48 0.82 4.29
N ARG A 165 -14.71 0.16 5.41
CA ARG A 165 -14.10 0.45 6.70
C ARG A 165 -13.11 -0.64 7.04
N VAL A 166 -11.84 -0.27 7.25
CA VAL A 166 -10.78 -1.19 7.66
C VAL A 166 -10.31 -0.77 9.04
N VAL A 167 -10.41 -1.66 10.01
CA VAL A 167 -9.87 -1.46 11.35
C VAL A 167 -8.53 -2.17 11.42
N LEU A 168 -7.49 -1.41 11.77
CA LEU A 168 -6.11 -1.87 11.83
C LEU A 168 -5.57 -1.77 13.24
N GLN A 169 -4.78 -2.73 13.66
CA GLN A 169 -3.99 -2.69 14.87
C GLN A 169 -2.60 -3.21 14.55
N ASP A 170 -1.57 -2.39 14.81
CA ASP A 170 -0.16 -2.66 14.51
C ASP A 170 0.04 -3.31 13.12
N ALA A 171 -0.48 -2.63 12.13
CA ALA A 171 -0.64 -3.13 10.76
C ALA A 171 -0.45 -2.02 9.71
N ASP A 172 -0.02 -2.45 8.53
CA ASP A 172 0.07 -1.67 7.30
C ASP A 172 -0.85 -2.27 6.23
N LEU A 173 -1.72 -1.45 5.64
CA LEU A 173 -2.52 -1.79 4.48
C LEU A 173 -1.95 -1.07 3.25
N PHE A 174 -1.45 -1.83 2.29
CA PHE A 174 -0.80 -1.30 1.07
C PHE A 174 -1.77 -1.16 -0.10
N ALA A 175 -2.64 -2.12 -0.30
CA ALA A 175 -3.63 -2.09 -1.38
C ALA A 175 -4.90 -2.86 -1.04
N VAL A 176 -5.98 -2.45 -1.71
CA VAL A 176 -7.27 -3.12 -1.71
C VAL A 176 -7.67 -3.33 -3.16
N ARG A 177 -8.14 -4.52 -3.51
CA ARG A 177 -8.59 -4.87 -4.85
C ARG A 177 -9.96 -5.54 -4.78
N ALA A 178 -10.88 -5.08 -5.60
CA ALA A 178 -12.09 -5.83 -5.94
C ALA A 178 -11.76 -6.76 -7.12
N ALA A 179 -12.09 -8.04 -7.01
CA ALA A 179 -11.77 -9.09 -7.98
C ALA A 179 -13.02 -9.82 -8.47
#